data_a6a4c4bb600ffc3fb558de2f978717b4
#
_entry.id   a6a4c4bb600ffc3fb558de2f978717b4
#
_cell.length_a   1.000
_cell.length_b   1.000
_cell.length_c   1.000
_cell.angle_alpha   90.00
_cell.angle_beta   90.00
_cell.angle_gamma   90.00
#
_symmetry.space_group_name_H-M   'P 1'
#
loop_
_entity.id
_entity.type
_entity.pdbx_description
1 polymer ?
#
loop_
_entity_poly.entity_id
_entity_poly.type
_entity_poly.pdbx_seq_one_letter_code
_entity_poly.pdbx_strand_id
1 'polypeptide(L)'
;MKISATQTGFALYKEADVIGLCDVTPTPKGADITALSVLSQWRRKGYGSYLLKEILRRFGGYDREAATVFTAPLPADEGEGLFWQKFGFAPEDGRLVRRRTPDLTAVRFVQDYLAAHL
;
A
#
# COMPACT_ATOMS: atom_id res chain seq x y z
N MET A 1 17.27 3.60 7.67
CA MET A 1 16.64 3.87 6.35
C MET A 1 15.67 5.02 6.44
N LYS A 2 15.50 5.73 5.36
CA LYS A 2 14.63 6.91 5.31
C LYS A 2 13.76 6.88 4.06
N ILE A 3 12.48 7.22 4.20
CA ILE A 3 11.58 7.43 3.07
C ILE A 3 11.29 8.92 2.97
N SER A 4 11.52 9.50 1.80
CA SER A 4 11.28 10.91 1.54
C SER A 4 10.38 11.09 0.31
N ALA A 5 9.53 12.11 0.36
CA ALA A 5 8.67 12.46 -0.77
C ALA A 5 9.50 12.98 -1.94
N THR A 6 9.06 12.62 -3.16
CA THR A 6 9.59 13.14 -4.43
C THR A 6 8.46 13.86 -5.16
N GLN A 7 8.74 14.40 -6.35
CA GLN A 7 7.70 15.04 -7.17
C GLN A 7 6.60 14.07 -7.61
N THR A 8 6.92 12.78 -7.77
CA THR A 8 6.00 11.77 -8.31
C THR A 8 5.62 10.69 -7.30
N GLY A 9 6.19 10.72 -6.09
CA GLY A 9 5.91 9.71 -5.08
C GLY A 9 6.91 9.73 -3.94
N PHE A 10 7.62 8.63 -3.75
CA PHE A 10 8.53 8.46 -2.62
C PHE A 10 9.81 7.75 -3.03
N ALA A 11 10.90 8.08 -2.34
CA ALA A 11 12.18 7.42 -2.50
C ALA A 11 12.60 6.79 -1.17
N LEU A 12 13.18 5.61 -1.24
CA LEU A 12 13.77 4.93 -0.10
C LEU A 12 15.28 5.12 -0.13
N TYR A 13 15.82 5.66 0.95
CA TYR A 13 17.25 5.92 1.12
C TYR A 13 17.85 4.97 2.13
N LYS A 14 19.02 4.46 1.83
CA LYS A 14 19.90 3.84 2.80
C LYS A 14 21.18 4.68 2.85
N GLU A 15 21.42 5.36 3.98
CA GLU A 15 22.45 6.39 4.10
C GLU A 15 22.20 7.51 3.08
N ALA A 16 23.12 7.77 2.17
CA ALA A 16 22.96 8.79 1.12
C ALA A 16 22.46 8.23 -0.21
N ASP A 17 22.27 6.91 -0.34
CA ASP A 17 21.94 6.26 -1.58
C ASP A 17 20.44 6.02 -1.73
N VAL A 18 19.89 6.37 -2.90
CA VAL A 18 18.52 5.98 -3.26
C VAL A 18 18.53 4.53 -3.68
N ILE A 19 17.84 3.67 -2.95
CA ILE A 19 17.79 2.23 -3.23
C ILE A 19 16.43 1.77 -3.75
N GLY A 20 15.41 2.59 -3.64
CA GLY A 20 14.08 2.26 -4.14
C GLY A 20 13.26 3.51 -4.45
N LEU A 21 12.31 3.36 -5.36
CA LEU A 21 11.39 4.42 -5.78
C LEU A 21 9.97 3.86 -5.87
N CYS A 22 9.00 4.67 -5.49
CA CYS A 22 7.59 4.35 -5.68
C CYS A 22 6.87 5.59 -6.20
N ASP A 23 6.39 5.54 -7.42
CA ASP A 23 5.55 6.59 -7.98
C ASP A 23 4.09 6.32 -7.61
N VAL A 24 3.42 7.31 -7.05
CA VAL A 24 2.09 7.16 -6.52
C VAL A 24 1.28 8.43 -6.75
N THR A 25 0.02 8.26 -7.17
CA THR A 25 -0.94 9.35 -7.33
C THR A 25 -2.05 9.16 -6.30
N PRO A 26 -2.26 10.12 -5.39
CA PRO A 26 -3.37 10.03 -4.44
C PRO A 26 -4.72 10.01 -5.16
N THR A 27 -5.66 9.24 -4.62
CA THR A 27 -7.05 9.19 -5.08
C THR A 27 -7.98 9.47 -3.89
N PRO A 28 -9.27 9.73 -4.13
CA PRO A 28 -10.20 9.98 -3.02
C PRO A 28 -10.30 8.84 -2.00
N LYS A 29 -10.00 7.61 -2.39
CA LYS A 29 -10.14 6.42 -1.53
C LYS A 29 -8.82 5.74 -1.18
N GLY A 30 -7.70 6.23 -1.69
CA GLY A 30 -6.40 5.61 -1.46
C GLY A 30 -5.33 6.15 -2.39
N ALA A 31 -4.79 5.31 -3.26
CA ALA A 31 -3.76 5.75 -4.19
C ALA A 31 -3.65 4.82 -5.39
N ASP A 32 -3.18 5.38 -6.50
CA ASP A 32 -2.79 4.64 -7.69
C ASP A 32 -1.26 4.56 -7.70
N ILE A 33 -0.73 3.35 -7.52
CA ILE A 33 0.71 3.10 -7.55
C ILE A 33 1.09 2.82 -9.00
N THR A 34 1.86 3.71 -9.61
CA THR A 34 2.20 3.60 -11.03
C THR A 34 3.53 2.93 -11.27
N ALA A 35 4.42 2.94 -10.28
CA ALA A 35 5.70 2.25 -10.35
C ALA A 35 6.22 1.93 -8.94
N LEU A 36 6.88 0.80 -8.81
CA LEU A 36 7.62 0.42 -7.61
C LEU A 36 8.87 -0.31 -8.06
N SER A 37 10.03 0.21 -7.72
CA SER A 37 11.29 -0.41 -8.10
C SER A 37 12.32 -0.32 -6.98
N VAL A 38 13.17 -1.35 -6.92
CA VAL A 38 14.34 -1.41 -6.03
C VAL A 38 15.53 -1.72 -6.91
N LEU A 39 16.66 -1.04 -6.68
CA LEU A 39 17.90 -1.29 -7.42
C LEU A 39 18.28 -2.77 -7.32
N SER A 40 18.82 -3.33 -8.41
CA SER A 40 19.06 -4.77 -8.54
C SER A 40 19.92 -5.35 -7.40
N GLN A 41 20.97 -4.63 -6.97
CA GLN A 41 21.84 -5.07 -5.89
C GLN A 41 21.17 -5.08 -4.51
N TRP A 42 20.02 -4.43 -4.39
CA TRP A 42 19.27 -4.33 -3.15
C TRP A 42 17.98 -5.17 -3.16
N ARG A 43 17.73 -5.91 -4.23
CA ARG A 43 16.55 -6.78 -4.34
C ARG A 43 16.65 -7.99 -3.44
N ARG A 44 15.50 -8.61 -3.13
CA ARG A 44 15.37 -9.81 -2.28
C ARG A 44 15.86 -9.62 -0.83
N LYS A 45 15.89 -8.37 -0.37
CA LYS A 45 16.29 -8.01 1.00
C LYS A 45 15.15 -7.41 1.81
N GLY A 46 13.94 -7.41 1.26
CA GLY A 46 12.76 -6.86 1.93
C GLY A 46 12.54 -5.36 1.78
N TYR A 47 13.37 -4.66 1.00
CA TYR A 47 13.23 -3.21 0.85
C TYR A 47 11.99 -2.81 0.06
N GLY A 48 11.60 -3.56 -0.96
CA GLY A 48 10.36 -3.32 -1.69
C GLY A 48 9.14 -3.48 -0.79
N SER A 49 9.12 -4.50 0.05
CA SER A 49 8.07 -4.72 1.04
C SER A 49 8.01 -3.59 2.06
N TYR A 50 9.17 -3.14 2.54
CA TYR A 50 9.27 -2.02 3.48
C TYR A 50 8.67 -0.74 2.88
N LEU A 51 9.04 -0.42 1.63
CA LEU A 51 8.56 0.77 0.95
C LEU A 51 7.05 0.69 0.67
N LEU A 52 6.56 -0.42 0.13
CA LEU A 52 5.14 -0.58 -0.16
C LEU A 52 4.29 -0.51 1.11
N LYS A 53 4.72 -1.18 2.17
CA LYS A 53 4.01 -1.14 3.45
C LYS A 53 3.88 0.29 3.97
N GLU A 54 4.94 1.08 3.88
CA GLU A 54 4.92 2.47 4.33
C GLU A 54 3.99 3.33 3.45
N ILE A 55 3.98 3.11 2.13
CA ILE A 55 3.06 3.80 1.23
C ILE A 55 1.61 3.46 1.57
N LEU A 56 1.29 2.19 1.73
CA LEU A 56 -0.06 1.78 2.12
C LEU A 56 -0.49 2.42 3.44
N ARG A 57 0.41 2.45 4.42
CA ARG A 57 0.13 3.06 5.72
C ARG A 57 -0.16 4.56 5.58
N ARG A 58 0.62 5.28 4.81
CA ARG A 58 0.46 6.74 4.62
C ARG A 58 -0.85 7.11 3.95
N PHE A 59 -1.41 6.23 3.13
CA PHE A 59 -2.68 6.46 2.43
C PHE A 59 -3.86 5.73 3.07
N GLY A 60 -3.75 5.35 4.34
CA GLY A 60 -4.85 4.77 5.09
C GLY A 60 -5.12 3.29 4.85
N GLY A 61 -4.19 2.58 4.20
CA GLY A 61 -4.38 1.18 3.83
C GLY A 61 -4.46 0.21 5.01
N TYR A 62 -4.06 0.65 6.20
CA TYR A 62 -4.15 -0.13 7.44
C TYR A 62 -5.10 0.49 8.45
N ASP A 63 -5.83 1.52 8.07
CA ASP A 63 -6.86 2.11 8.91
C ASP A 63 -8.08 1.17 8.94
N ARG A 64 -8.46 0.71 10.12
CA ARG A 64 -9.57 -0.23 10.29
C ARG A 64 -10.93 0.37 9.99
N GLU A 65 -11.06 1.68 10.08
CA GLU A 65 -12.34 2.38 9.93
C GLU A 65 -12.53 2.96 8.52
N ALA A 66 -11.51 2.90 7.68
CA ALA A 66 -11.56 3.47 6.34
C ALA A 66 -11.74 2.39 5.28
N ALA A 67 -12.58 2.70 4.29
CA ALA A 67 -12.62 1.97 3.04
C ALA A 67 -11.50 2.51 2.15
N THR A 68 -10.56 1.65 1.72
CA THR A 68 -9.45 2.07 0.88
C THR A 68 -9.39 1.23 -0.40
N VAL A 69 -8.93 1.88 -1.48
CA VAL A 69 -8.70 1.23 -2.76
C VAL A 69 -7.34 1.67 -3.28
N PHE A 70 -6.47 0.69 -3.52
CA PHE A 70 -5.18 0.92 -4.15
C PHE A 70 -5.13 0.18 -5.46
N THR A 71 -4.53 0.78 -6.46
CA THR A 71 -4.34 0.17 -7.78
C THR A 71 -2.87 0.15 -8.14
N ALA A 72 -2.48 -0.82 -8.96
CA ALA A 72 -1.11 -0.96 -9.44
C ALA A 72 -1.12 -1.62 -10.83
N PRO A 73 -0.02 -1.49 -11.61
CA PRO A 73 0.08 -2.20 -12.88
C PRO A 73 0.09 -3.71 -12.70
N LEU A 74 -0.39 -4.45 -13.71
CA LEU A 74 -0.27 -5.89 -13.72
C LEU A 74 1.20 -6.30 -13.61
N PRO A 75 1.50 -7.40 -12.88
CA PRO A 75 2.88 -7.84 -12.71
C PRO A 75 3.45 -8.36 -14.02
N ALA A 76 4.77 -8.19 -14.21
CA ALA A 76 5.48 -8.66 -15.39
C ALA A 76 5.73 -10.17 -15.35
N ASP A 77 5.80 -10.76 -14.15
CA ASP A 77 6.07 -12.18 -13.95
C ASP A 77 5.40 -12.70 -12.66
N GLU A 78 5.52 -14.01 -12.45
CA GLU A 78 4.93 -14.69 -11.29
C GLU A 78 5.51 -14.18 -9.97
N GLY A 79 6.81 -13.92 -9.92
CA GLY A 79 7.46 -13.41 -8.71
C GLY A 79 6.92 -12.06 -8.28
N GLU A 80 6.71 -11.14 -9.21
CA GLU A 80 6.05 -9.87 -8.94
C GLU A 80 4.61 -10.08 -8.50
N GLY A 81 3.89 -10.99 -9.14
CA GLY A 81 2.52 -11.32 -8.76
C GLY A 81 2.41 -11.78 -7.32
N LEU A 82 3.30 -12.67 -6.89
CA LEU A 82 3.34 -13.15 -5.52
C LEU A 82 3.68 -12.03 -4.52
N PHE A 83 4.59 -11.13 -4.90
CA PHE A 83 4.93 -9.97 -4.08
C PHE A 83 3.69 -9.11 -3.79
N TRP A 84 2.96 -8.72 -4.84
CA TRP A 84 1.75 -7.90 -4.69
C TRP A 84 0.64 -8.64 -3.93
N GLN A 85 0.51 -9.94 -4.16
CA GLN A 85 -0.50 -10.76 -3.50
C GLN A 85 -0.34 -10.76 -1.98
N LYS A 86 0.90 -10.75 -1.47
CA LYS A 86 1.16 -10.66 -0.03
C LYS A 86 0.56 -9.42 0.62
N PHE A 87 0.40 -8.36 -0.14
CA PHE A 87 -0.18 -7.10 0.33
C PHE A 87 -1.67 -6.97 0.02
N GLY A 88 -2.30 -8.03 -0.45
CA GLY A 88 -3.74 -8.05 -0.69
C GLY A 88 -4.19 -7.55 -2.06
N PHE A 89 -3.25 -7.38 -2.99
CA PHE A 89 -3.58 -7.02 -4.37
C PHE A 89 -4.01 -8.25 -5.17
N ALA A 90 -5.02 -8.08 -6.02
CA ALA A 90 -5.48 -9.11 -6.94
C ALA A 90 -5.83 -8.48 -8.29
N PRO A 91 -5.72 -9.25 -9.39
CA PRO A 91 -6.12 -8.74 -10.72
C PRO A 91 -7.60 -8.40 -10.79
N GLU A 92 -7.89 -7.22 -11.35
CA GLU A 92 -9.27 -6.76 -11.59
C GLU A 92 -9.25 -5.73 -12.72
N ASP A 93 -9.98 -6.00 -13.79
CA ASP A 93 -10.13 -5.08 -14.92
C ASP A 93 -8.80 -4.58 -15.52
N GLY A 94 -7.85 -5.49 -15.73
CA GLY A 94 -6.58 -5.16 -16.38
C GLY A 94 -5.52 -4.50 -15.51
N ARG A 95 -5.71 -4.49 -14.20
CA ARG A 95 -4.74 -3.97 -13.23
C ARG A 95 -4.80 -4.75 -11.92
N LEU A 96 -3.87 -4.48 -11.03
CA LEU A 96 -3.93 -4.99 -9.66
C LEU A 96 -4.76 -4.03 -8.80
N VAL A 97 -5.61 -4.57 -7.94
CA VAL A 97 -6.46 -3.80 -7.04
C VAL A 97 -6.39 -4.40 -5.63
N ARG A 98 -6.21 -3.55 -4.64
CA ARG A 98 -6.33 -3.88 -3.23
C ARG A 98 -7.51 -3.11 -2.66
N ARG A 99 -8.56 -3.85 -2.28
CA ARG A 99 -9.74 -3.27 -1.65
C ARG A 99 -9.79 -3.64 -0.18
N ARG A 100 -10.07 -2.67 0.64
CA ARG A 100 -10.31 -2.90 2.05
C ARG A 100 -11.63 -2.26 2.44
N THR A 101 -12.49 -3.03 3.07
CA THR A 101 -13.70 -2.53 3.70
C THR A 101 -13.39 -2.14 5.16
N PRO A 102 -14.13 -1.19 5.73
CA PRO A 102 -13.98 -0.87 7.15
C PRO A 102 -14.20 -2.10 8.02
N ASP A 103 -13.51 -2.16 9.15
CA ASP A 103 -13.77 -3.18 10.16
C ASP A 103 -15.05 -2.81 10.91
N LEU A 104 -16.17 -3.37 10.46
CA LEU A 104 -17.48 -3.08 11.02
C LEU A 104 -17.70 -3.71 12.40
N THR A 105 -16.87 -4.66 12.80
CA THR A 105 -17.01 -5.33 14.10
C THR A 105 -16.81 -4.36 15.24
N ALA A 106 -15.75 -3.56 15.20
CA ALA A 106 -15.50 -2.54 16.21
C ALA A 106 -16.55 -1.45 16.20
N VAL A 107 -16.98 -1.01 15.02
CA VAL A 107 -18.04 0.01 14.87
C VAL A 107 -19.36 -0.50 15.45
N ARG A 108 -19.75 -1.75 15.14
CA ARG A 108 -20.95 -2.37 15.71
C ARG A 108 -20.89 -2.46 17.22
N PHE A 109 -19.77 -2.89 17.75
CA PHE A 109 -19.59 -2.99 19.20
C PHE A 109 -19.83 -1.63 19.88
N VAL A 110 -19.26 -0.55 19.36
CA VAL A 110 -19.45 0.81 19.89
C VAL A 110 -20.91 1.24 19.77
N GLN A 111 -21.55 1.01 18.64
CA GLN A 111 -22.97 1.37 18.43
C GLN A 111 -23.88 0.61 19.40
N ASP A 112 -23.66 -0.70 19.55
CA ASP A 112 -24.44 -1.54 20.47
C ASP A 112 -24.22 -1.10 21.93
N TYR A 113 -22.99 -0.77 22.29
CA TYR A 113 -22.66 -0.26 23.62
C TYR A 113 -23.40 1.06 23.91
N LEU A 114 -23.34 2.02 22.98
CA LEU A 114 -24.00 3.30 23.13
C LEU A 114 -25.52 3.14 23.20
N ALA A 115 -26.11 2.28 22.38
CA ALA A 115 -27.55 2.02 22.42
C ALA A 115 -28.00 1.41 23.75
N ALA A 116 -27.14 0.59 24.37
CA ALA A 116 -27.49 -0.03 25.68
C ALA A 116 -27.31 0.91 26.86
N HIS A 117 -26.50 2.00 26.75
CA HIS A 117 -26.14 2.87 27.85
C HIS A 117 -26.68 4.30 27.71
N LEU A 118 -27.40 4.57 26.63
CA LEU A 118 -28.11 5.82 26.43
C LEU A 118 -29.59 5.68 26.79
#